data_19a99fa13395021fbb15b5815f9f92ee
#
_entry.id   19a99fa13395021fbb15b5815f9f92ee
#
_cell.length_a   1.000
_cell.length_b   1.000
_cell.length_c   1.000
_cell.angle_alpha   90.00
_cell.angle_beta   90.00
_cell.angle_gamma   90.00
#
_symmetry.space_group_name_H-M   'P 1'
#
loop_
_entity.id
_entity.type
_entity.pdbx_description
1 polymer ?
#
loop_
_entity_poly.entity_id
_entity_poly.type
_entity_poly.pdbx_seq_one_letter_code
_entity_poly.pdbx_strand_id
1 'polypeptide(L)'
;MKKLIFIILSTIIVLTSSYAHQPKIIKYSPTINNPHYVYEPEISKAYYGKLNGEAHYYKIQSDRDFAFYAGITIPKINENVTWVSIEVLDQNNNSIFYKDGKYYNWKAWYEPYARDWYWKGP
;
A
#
# COMPACT_ATOMS: atom_id res chain seq x y z
N MET A 1 -7.00 -5.49 50.61
CA MET A 1 -6.49 -4.31 49.86
C MET A 1 -5.32 -4.63 48.92
N LYS A 2 -4.37 -5.46 49.31
CA LYS A 2 -3.22 -5.82 48.42
C LYS A 2 -3.62 -6.60 47.18
N LYS A 3 -4.71 -7.36 47.18
CA LYS A 3 -5.19 -8.13 46.00
C LYS A 3 -5.91 -7.25 44.95
N LEU A 4 -6.48 -6.12 45.35
CA LEU A 4 -7.16 -5.21 44.45
C LEU A 4 -6.19 -4.40 43.58
N ILE A 5 -5.03 -4.07 44.13
CA ILE A 5 -3.96 -3.33 43.42
C ILE A 5 -3.33 -4.17 42.29
N PHE A 6 -3.26 -5.49 42.49
CA PHE A 6 -2.71 -6.42 41.48
C PHE A 6 -3.62 -6.57 40.26
N ILE A 7 -4.92 -6.46 40.43
CA ILE A 7 -5.92 -6.56 39.35
C ILE A 7 -5.92 -5.28 38.50
N ILE A 8 -5.68 -4.12 39.09
CA ILE A 8 -5.62 -2.83 38.39
C ILE A 8 -4.33 -2.71 37.55
N LEU A 9 -3.22 -3.29 38.00
CA LEU A 9 -1.96 -3.25 37.28
C LEU A 9 -1.94 -4.20 36.07
N SER A 10 -2.78 -5.23 36.07
CA SER A 10 -2.91 -6.20 34.99
C SER A 10 -3.76 -5.70 33.80
N THR A 11 -4.49 -4.59 33.95
CA THR A 11 -5.43 -4.08 32.95
C THR A 11 -4.82 -2.97 32.07
N ILE A 12 -3.56 -2.59 32.29
CA ILE A 12 -2.80 -1.73 31.37
C ILE A 12 -2.17 -2.61 30.29
N ILE A 13 -2.97 -3.42 29.61
CA ILE A 13 -2.59 -4.07 28.37
C ILE A 13 -2.81 -3.06 27.25
N VAL A 14 -1.76 -2.35 26.97
CA VAL A 14 -1.29 -1.85 25.67
C VAL A 14 -2.27 -2.12 24.53
N LEU A 15 -3.16 -1.18 24.30
CA LEU A 15 -3.80 -1.02 23.00
C LEU A 15 -2.76 -0.42 22.04
N THR A 16 -1.80 -1.23 21.62
CA THR A 16 -1.03 -0.89 20.42
C THR A 16 -1.98 -0.98 19.26
N SER A 17 -2.46 0.15 18.80
CA SER A 17 -3.10 0.26 17.49
C SER A 17 -2.02 -0.13 16.48
N SER A 18 -2.04 -1.39 16.06
CA SER A 18 -1.25 -1.86 14.93
C SER A 18 -1.84 -1.21 13.69
N TYR A 19 -1.33 -0.06 13.30
CA TYR A 19 -1.60 0.49 11.98
C TYR A 19 -0.88 -0.41 10.96
N ALA A 20 -1.63 -1.26 10.29
CA ALA A 20 -1.08 -2.16 9.27
C ALA A 20 -0.40 -1.39 8.13
N HIS A 21 -0.90 -0.20 7.79
CA HIS A 21 -0.33 0.68 6.76
C HIS A 21 -0.42 2.15 7.18
N GLN A 22 0.59 2.92 6.81
CA GLN A 22 0.52 4.38 6.92
C GLN A 22 -0.15 4.94 5.66
N PRO A 23 -1.31 5.61 5.74
CA PRO A 23 -1.95 6.20 4.59
C PRO A 23 -1.19 7.44 4.10
N LYS A 24 -0.97 7.55 2.80
CA LYS A 24 -0.33 8.69 2.11
C LYS A 24 -1.18 9.12 0.93
N ILE A 25 -1.65 10.35 0.93
CA ILE A 25 -2.45 10.89 -0.17
C ILE A 25 -1.55 11.58 -1.17
N ILE A 26 -1.60 11.14 -2.43
CA ILE A 26 -0.84 11.71 -3.55
C ILE A 26 -1.79 12.60 -4.36
N LYS A 27 -1.58 13.91 -4.25
CA LYS A 27 -2.43 14.94 -4.88
C LYS A 27 -1.97 15.40 -6.26
N TYR A 28 -0.94 14.77 -6.80
CA TYR A 28 -0.38 15.06 -8.12
C TYR A 28 -0.16 13.76 -8.88
N SER A 29 0.16 13.84 -10.17
CA SER A 29 0.51 12.68 -10.99
C SER A 29 2.04 12.53 -11.02
N PRO A 30 2.62 11.58 -10.28
CA PRO A 30 4.08 11.35 -10.29
C PRO A 30 4.52 10.86 -11.67
N THR A 31 5.47 11.53 -12.28
CA THR A 31 6.02 11.18 -13.59
C THR A 31 7.41 10.57 -13.47
N ILE A 32 7.94 10.02 -14.56
CA ILE A 32 9.30 9.49 -14.57
C ILE A 32 10.35 10.56 -14.23
N ASN A 33 10.13 11.81 -14.64
CA ASN A 33 11.02 12.93 -14.35
C ASN A 33 10.77 13.59 -12.98
N ASN A 34 9.62 13.33 -12.39
CA ASN A 34 9.25 13.82 -11.06
C ASN A 34 8.49 12.72 -10.29
N PRO A 35 9.17 11.63 -9.90
CA PRO A 35 8.53 10.51 -9.22
C PRO A 35 8.18 10.86 -7.77
N HIS A 36 7.23 10.12 -7.21
CA HIS A 36 7.00 10.17 -5.78
C HIS A 36 8.07 9.36 -5.04
N TYR A 37 8.78 9.98 -4.12
CA TYR A 37 9.80 9.30 -3.32
C TYR A 37 9.17 8.52 -2.18
N VAL A 38 9.49 7.24 -2.10
CA VAL A 38 9.09 6.34 -1.01
C VAL A 38 10.22 6.31 0.01
N TYR A 39 10.04 7.05 1.08
CA TYR A 39 10.96 7.05 2.22
C TYR A 39 10.66 5.88 3.15
N GLU A 40 11.68 5.34 3.81
CA GLU A 40 11.55 4.22 4.76
C GLU A 40 10.74 3.07 4.15
N PRO A 41 11.25 2.42 3.06
CA PRO A 41 10.49 1.43 2.31
C PRO A 41 10.16 0.16 3.12
N GLU A 42 10.85 -0.06 4.23
CA GLU A 42 10.56 -1.14 5.19
C GLU A 42 9.29 -0.91 6.00
N ILE A 43 8.80 0.32 6.06
CA ILE A 43 7.53 0.64 6.72
C ILE A 43 6.40 0.54 5.71
N SER A 44 5.40 -0.30 6.03
CA SER A 44 4.24 -0.48 5.16
C SER A 44 3.42 0.80 5.01
N LYS A 45 3.18 1.20 3.76
CA LYS A 45 2.41 2.41 3.41
C LYS A 45 1.35 2.10 2.37
N ALA A 46 0.22 2.78 2.45
CA ALA A 46 -0.81 2.77 1.43
C ALA A 46 -0.86 4.14 0.73
N TYR A 47 -0.52 4.16 -0.55
CA TYR A 47 -0.55 5.37 -1.36
C TYR A 47 -1.88 5.48 -2.09
N TYR A 48 -2.58 6.56 -1.84
CA TYR A 48 -3.87 6.88 -2.47
C TYR A 48 -3.65 7.95 -3.52
N GLY A 49 -3.87 7.61 -4.77
CA GLY A 49 -3.73 8.52 -5.90
C GLY A 49 -4.83 8.30 -6.93
N LYS A 50 -4.97 9.22 -7.86
CA LYS A 50 -5.91 9.13 -8.97
C LYS A 50 -5.13 9.01 -10.26
N LEU A 51 -5.30 7.88 -10.96
CA LEU A 51 -4.76 7.70 -12.30
C LEU A 51 -5.60 8.50 -13.32
N ASN A 52 -4.91 9.08 -14.27
CA ASN A 52 -5.46 9.89 -15.35
C ASN A 52 -5.22 9.29 -16.74
N GLY A 53 -4.94 7.98 -16.80
CA GLY A 53 -4.59 7.27 -18.03
C GLY A 53 -3.09 7.17 -18.30
N GLU A 54 -2.26 7.75 -17.43
CA GLU A 54 -0.80 7.70 -17.51
C GLU A 54 -0.20 6.88 -16.37
N ALA A 55 1.02 6.38 -16.56
CA ALA A 55 1.74 5.68 -15.51
C ALA A 55 2.16 6.64 -14.39
N HIS A 56 1.99 6.21 -13.14
CA HIS A 56 2.51 6.90 -11.97
C HIS A 56 3.81 6.23 -11.51
N TYR A 57 4.81 7.04 -11.21
CA TYR A 57 6.16 6.60 -10.86
C TYR A 57 6.46 6.83 -9.39
N TYR A 58 6.91 5.77 -8.73
CA TYR A 58 7.34 5.78 -7.34
C TYR A 58 8.80 5.37 -7.27
N LYS A 59 9.64 6.22 -6.68
CA LYS A 59 11.07 5.94 -6.54
C LYS A 59 11.36 5.46 -5.12
N ILE A 60 11.91 4.25 -5.04
CA ILE A 60 12.32 3.63 -3.78
C ILE A 60 13.84 3.73 -3.70
N GLN A 61 14.34 4.22 -2.59
CA GLN A 61 15.76 4.30 -2.30
C GLN A 61 16.01 3.87 -0.86
N SER A 62 16.94 2.94 -0.68
CA SER A 62 17.33 2.44 0.64
C SER A 62 18.85 2.29 0.69
N ASP A 63 19.42 2.51 1.86
CA ASP A 63 20.82 2.27 2.19
C ASP A 63 21.08 0.88 2.76
N ARG A 64 20.02 0.08 2.86
CA ARG A 64 20.05 -1.29 3.40
C ARG A 64 19.12 -2.21 2.62
N ASP A 65 19.37 -3.49 2.72
CA ASP A 65 18.49 -4.52 2.16
C ASP A 65 17.15 -4.56 2.91
N PHE A 66 16.07 -4.75 2.18
CA PHE A 66 14.73 -4.92 2.73
C PHE A 66 13.90 -5.85 1.84
N ALA A 67 12.88 -6.49 2.43
CA ALA A 67 11.91 -7.26 1.67
C ALA A 67 10.94 -6.32 0.96
N PHE A 68 10.98 -6.31 -0.38
CA PHE A 68 10.08 -5.49 -1.18
C PHE A 68 8.72 -6.18 -1.35
N TYR A 69 7.67 -5.46 -1.07
CA TYR A 69 6.30 -5.84 -1.39
C TYR A 69 5.58 -4.63 -2.00
N ALA A 70 4.85 -4.88 -3.06
CA ALA A 70 3.93 -3.90 -3.66
C ALA A 70 2.67 -4.61 -4.14
N GLY A 71 1.56 -3.91 -4.09
CA GLY A 71 0.28 -4.42 -4.56
C GLY A 71 -0.65 -3.28 -4.92
N ILE A 72 -1.68 -3.58 -5.71
CA ILE A 72 -2.66 -2.60 -6.17
C ILE A 72 -4.04 -2.97 -5.63
N THR A 73 -4.74 -1.96 -5.12
CA THR A 73 -6.15 -2.03 -4.81
C THR A 73 -6.90 -0.89 -5.49
N ILE A 74 -8.10 -1.18 -6.00
CA ILE A 74 -8.96 -0.19 -6.65
C ILE A 74 -10.31 -0.20 -5.92
N PRO A 75 -10.90 0.98 -5.59
CA PRO A 75 -12.24 1.01 -5.01
C PRO A 75 -13.26 0.29 -5.89
N LYS A 76 -14.05 -0.60 -5.30
CA LYS A 76 -15.12 -1.33 -6.01
C LYS A 76 -16.37 -0.45 -6.13
N ILE A 77 -16.34 0.51 -7.04
CA ILE A 77 -17.45 1.44 -7.26
C ILE A 77 -18.53 0.82 -8.14
N ASN A 78 -18.13 -0.05 -9.07
CA ASN A 78 -19.00 -0.79 -9.99
C ASN A 78 -18.40 -2.17 -10.29
N GLU A 79 -19.09 -2.98 -11.09
CA GLU A 79 -18.64 -4.33 -11.44
C GLU A 79 -17.45 -4.36 -12.42
N ASN A 80 -17.17 -3.25 -13.08
CA ASN A 80 -16.05 -3.15 -14.02
C ASN A 80 -14.75 -2.87 -13.28
N VAL A 81 -13.77 -3.75 -13.45
CA VAL A 81 -12.42 -3.54 -12.95
C VAL A 81 -11.69 -2.62 -13.92
N THR A 82 -11.13 -1.56 -13.40
CA THR A 82 -10.14 -0.76 -14.16
C THR A 82 -8.80 -1.47 -14.10
N TRP A 83 -8.33 -1.97 -15.24
CA TRP A 83 -7.10 -2.74 -15.30
C TRP A 83 -5.88 -1.85 -15.10
N VAL A 84 -5.25 -2.00 -13.94
CA VAL A 84 -4.01 -1.31 -13.59
C VAL A 84 -2.90 -2.34 -13.48
N SER A 85 -1.82 -2.10 -14.19
CA SER A 85 -0.62 -2.93 -14.17
C SER A 85 0.42 -2.39 -13.21
N ILE A 86 1.32 -3.23 -12.75
CA ILE A 86 2.48 -2.83 -11.95
C ILE A 86 3.76 -3.31 -12.62
N GLU A 87 4.75 -2.44 -12.66
CA GLU A 87 6.09 -2.73 -13.15
C GLU A 87 7.13 -2.23 -12.16
N VAL A 88 8.16 -3.02 -11.93
CA VAL A 88 9.31 -2.65 -11.13
C VAL A 88 10.53 -2.55 -12.03
N LEU A 89 11.18 -1.41 -11.99
CA LEU A 89 12.39 -1.12 -12.76
C LEU A 89 13.60 -1.10 -11.83
N ASP A 90 14.74 -1.56 -12.33
CA ASP A 90 16.02 -1.38 -11.68
C ASP A 90 16.55 0.06 -11.84
N GLN A 91 17.72 0.35 -11.29
CA GLN A 91 18.37 1.67 -11.38
C GLN A 91 18.76 2.08 -12.83
N ASN A 92 18.78 1.14 -13.77
CA ASN A 92 19.07 1.36 -15.18
C ASN A 92 17.79 1.41 -16.03
N ASN A 93 16.62 1.46 -15.40
CA ASN A 93 15.30 1.40 -16.02
C ASN A 93 15.00 0.07 -16.76
N ASN A 94 15.68 -1.01 -16.41
CA ASN A 94 15.32 -2.33 -16.92
C ASN A 94 14.15 -2.90 -16.09
N SER A 95 13.17 -3.48 -16.76
CA SER A 95 12.07 -4.17 -16.10
C SER A 95 12.57 -5.45 -15.43
N ILE A 96 12.41 -5.51 -14.10
CA ILE A 96 12.76 -6.71 -13.31
C ILE A 96 11.53 -7.46 -12.82
N PHE A 97 10.35 -6.84 -12.91
CA PHE A 97 9.07 -7.44 -12.58
C PHE A 97 7.96 -6.71 -13.30
N TYR A 98 7.00 -7.47 -13.86
CA TYR A 98 5.81 -6.92 -14.49
C TYR A 98 4.59 -7.82 -14.24
N LYS A 99 3.47 -7.22 -13.92
CA LYS A 99 2.15 -7.87 -13.88
C LYS A 99 1.13 -7.02 -14.61
N ASP A 100 0.55 -7.61 -15.66
CA ASP A 100 -0.50 -6.97 -16.44
C ASP A 100 -1.85 -7.09 -15.71
N GLY A 101 -2.42 -5.96 -15.35
CA GLY A 101 -3.71 -5.90 -14.67
C GLY A 101 -4.88 -6.40 -15.53
N LYS A 102 -4.76 -6.37 -16.86
CA LYS A 102 -5.78 -6.87 -17.78
C LYS A 102 -6.00 -8.37 -17.63
N TYR A 103 -4.92 -9.13 -17.41
CA TYR A 103 -4.96 -10.59 -17.30
C TYR A 103 -4.86 -11.10 -15.87
N TYR A 104 -4.85 -10.19 -14.91
CA TYR A 104 -4.80 -10.55 -13.50
C TYR A 104 -6.19 -10.95 -12.98
N ASN A 105 -6.22 -11.92 -12.06
CA ASN A 105 -7.46 -12.35 -11.41
C ASN A 105 -7.79 -11.44 -10.22
N TRP A 106 -8.40 -10.30 -10.49
CA TRP A 106 -8.84 -9.36 -9.47
C TRP A 106 -9.89 -10.01 -8.56
N LYS A 107 -9.73 -9.82 -7.25
CA LYS A 107 -10.64 -10.37 -6.24
C LYS A 107 -11.28 -9.24 -5.44
N ALA A 108 -12.58 -9.34 -5.23
CA ALA A 108 -13.25 -8.44 -4.30
C ALA A 108 -12.75 -8.69 -2.88
N TRP A 109 -12.41 -7.63 -2.18
CA TRP A 109 -11.88 -7.66 -0.83
C TRP A 109 -12.46 -6.52 -0.01
N TYR A 110 -13.00 -6.84 1.16
CA TYR A 110 -13.46 -5.84 2.10
C TYR A 110 -12.27 -5.34 2.93
N GLU A 111 -11.97 -4.06 2.81
CA GLU A 111 -10.90 -3.41 3.56
C GLU A 111 -11.47 -2.92 4.91
N PRO A 112 -11.12 -3.57 6.03
CA PRO A 112 -11.77 -3.31 7.31
C PRO A 112 -11.44 -1.93 7.88
N TYR A 113 -10.33 -1.33 7.47
CA TYR A 113 -9.92 -0.01 7.95
C TYR A 113 -10.68 1.13 7.26
N ALA A 114 -10.76 1.08 5.92
CA ALA A 114 -11.58 2.00 5.14
C ALA A 114 -13.08 1.67 5.24
N ARG A 115 -13.43 0.46 5.72
CA ARG A 115 -14.79 -0.07 5.81
C ARG A 115 -15.53 -0.04 4.48
N ASP A 116 -14.81 -0.43 3.42
CA ASP A 116 -15.33 -0.42 2.06
C ASP A 116 -14.77 -1.58 1.22
N TRP A 117 -15.40 -1.82 0.08
CA TRP A 117 -15.00 -2.86 -0.84
C TRP A 117 -14.00 -2.36 -1.88
N TYR A 118 -12.99 -3.18 -2.12
CA TYR A 118 -11.97 -2.94 -3.12
C TYR A 118 -11.80 -4.15 -4.03
N TRP A 119 -11.30 -3.91 -5.22
CA TRP A 119 -10.68 -4.92 -6.05
C TRP A 119 -9.20 -5.04 -5.67
N LYS A 120 -8.79 -6.20 -5.23
CA LYS A 120 -7.39 -6.52 -4.95
C LYS A 120 -6.76 -7.10 -6.20
N GLY A 121 -5.73 -6.44 -6.72
CA GLY A 121 -5.02 -6.77 -7.93
C GLY A 121 -3.60 -7.27 -7.70
N PRO A 122 -2.76 -7.11 -8.70
CA PRO A 122 -1.35 -7.49 -8.60
C PRO A 122 -0.59 -6.76 -7.54
#